data_1a28a2a72d3ab1c3bc4625bd849a4283
#
_entry.id   1a28a2a72d3ab1c3bc4625bd849a4283
#
_cell.length_a   1.000
_cell.length_b   1.000
_cell.length_c   1.000
_cell.angle_alpha   90.00
_cell.angle_beta   90.00
_cell.angle_gamma   90.00
#
_symmetry.space_group_name_H-M   'P 1'
#
loop_
_entity.id
_entity.type
_entity.pdbx_description
1 polymer ?
#
loop_
_entity_poly.entity_id
_entity_poly.type
_entity_poly.pdbx_seq_one_letter_code
_entity_poly.pdbx_strand_id
1 'polypeptide(L)'
;MNRSVRTKIAALGLCVTLMFTALTGCGNKDTKETLSTEQQSVTEVIESTENVTEAGNEVTEGASEENPVTFTDALGRDVTVTSHDRVAAMIGSFADVWLLSGGELVATANDSWESLDLDLGDDVVNLGSIQEPNTEALLAAQPDLVIASTNTTSNVEMENMLTEAGVTVAYFDVSDFAAYLQMLDICTDITGRKDLYEKNGLEVQKQIEEIKARVDDSHPSVLFLRAAASGVKAKGSEGSVGGCLLYTSPS
;
A
#
# COMPACT_ATOMS: atom_id res chain seq x y z
N MET A 1 40.94 0.54 -13.50
CA MET A 1 41.75 -0.68 -13.73
C MET A 1 41.83 -1.39 -12.39
N ASN A 2 40.99 -2.36 -12.13
CA ASN A 2 41.27 -3.62 -11.47
C ASN A 2 39.97 -4.45 -11.34
N ARG A 3 39.95 -5.49 -12.14
CA ARG A 3 39.00 -6.58 -12.08
C ARG A 3 39.36 -7.48 -10.88
N SER A 4 38.36 -7.92 -10.12
CA SER A 4 38.49 -9.15 -9.34
C SER A 4 37.29 -10.07 -9.64
N VAL A 5 37.59 -11.04 -10.45
CA VAL A 5 36.77 -12.22 -10.76
C VAL A 5 36.89 -13.16 -9.56
N ARG A 6 35.78 -13.59 -8.97
CA ARG A 6 35.74 -14.75 -8.08
C ARG A 6 34.83 -15.84 -8.62
N THR A 7 35.52 -16.89 -8.93
CA THR A 7 35.20 -18.16 -9.50
C THR A 7 34.22 -18.98 -8.66
N LYS A 8 33.23 -19.55 -9.35
CA LYS A 8 32.29 -20.55 -8.83
C LYS A 8 33.00 -21.90 -8.63
N ILE A 9 32.75 -22.53 -7.51
CA ILE A 9 33.07 -23.96 -7.31
C ILE A 9 31.73 -24.68 -7.08
N ALA A 10 31.46 -25.59 -8.02
CA ALA A 10 30.39 -26.55 -7.93
C ALA A 10 30.82 -27.75 -7.09
N ALA A 11 29.94 -28.24 -6.24
CA ALA A 11 30.09 -29.57 -5.66
C ALA A 11 28.76 -30.33 -5.77
N LEU A 12 28.82 -31.37 -6.58
CA LEU A 12 27.85 -32.41 -6.78
C LEU A 12 27.79 -33.32 -5.54
N GLY A 13 26.62 -33.69 -5.11
CA GLY A 13 26.43 -34.72 -4.09
C GLY A 13 25.07 -35.40 -4.24
N LEU A 14 25.10 -36.50 -4.95
CA LEU A 14 24.03 -37.48 -5.23
C LEU A 14 23.87 -38.39 -4.00
N CYS A 15 22.65 -38.58 -3.47
CA CYS A 15 22.27 -39.86 -2.89
C CYS A 15 20.75 -40.07 -2.81
N VAL A 16 20.36 -41.07 -3.47
CA VAL A 16 19.10 -41.83 -3.56
C VAL A 16 18.83 -42.55 -2.25
N THR A 17 17.59 -42.64 -1.80
CA THR A 17 16.93 -43.93 -1.47
C THR A 17 15.44 -43.75 -1.15
N LEU A 18 14.69 -44.57 -1.83
CA LEU A 18 13.28 -44.95 -1.66
C LEU A 18 13.02 -45.59 -0.25
N MET A 19 11.82 -45.40 0.28
CA MET A 19 11.03 -46.50 0.84
C MET A 19 9.54 -46.19 0.89
N PHE A 20 8.81 -47.04 0.19
CA PHE A 20 7.36 -47.29 0.22
C PHE A 20 6.96 -47.93 1.59
N THR A 21 5.82 -47.53 2.13
CA THR A 21 4.90 -48.44 2.79
C THR A 21 3.47 -47.91 2.75
N ALA A 22 2.65 -48.66 2.05
CA ALA A 22 1.19 -48.56 2.11
C ALA A 22 0.68 -49.36 3.29
N LEU A 23 -0.37 -48.86 3.94
CA LEU A 23 -1.29 -49.73 4.72
C LEU A 23 -2.70 -49.14 4.69
N THR A 24 -3.55 -49.88 4.06
CA THR A 24 -5.01 -49.84 4.00
C THR A 24 -5.66 -50.13 5.34
N GLY A 25 -6.79 -49.47 5.59
CA GLY A 25 -7.65 -49.85 6.72
C GLY A 25 -9.04 -49.21 6.60
N CYS A 26 -9.98 -49.94 6.03
CA CYS A 26 -11.42 -49.68 6.03
C CYS A 26 -12.05 -49.86 7.41
N GLY A 27 -13.09 -49.12 7.72
CA GLY A 27 -13.94 -49.39 8.88
C GLY A 27 -15.12 -48.41 8.99
N ASN A 28 -16.24 -48.84 8.42
CA ASN A 28 -17.56 -48.24 8.46
C ASN A 28 -18.25 -48.52 9.80
N LYS A 29 -19.04 -47.58 10.36
CA LYS A 29 -20.45 -47.76 10.72
C LYS A 29 -21.07 -46.59 11.48
N ASP A 30 -22.21 -46.25 10.96
CA ASP A 30 -23.35 -45.53 11.50
C ASP A 30 -23.68 -45.74 12.98
N THR A 31 -24.21 -44.70 13.62
CA THR A 31 -25.49 -44.82 14.36
C THR A 31 -25.98 -43.41 14.78
N LYS A 32 -27.23 -43.20 14.52
CA LYS A 32 -28.23 -42.21 14.75
C LYS A 32 -28.63 -41.99 16.22
N GLU A 33 -29.38 -40.89 16.39
CA GLU A 33 -30.40 -40.57 17.42
C GLU A 33 -29.92 -39.87 18.68
N THR A 34 -30.59 -38.96 19.35
CA THR A 34 -31.91 -38.30 19.21
C THR A 34 -31.96 -37.16 20.24
N LEU A 35 -32.66 -36.09 19.90
CA LEU A 35 -33.41 -35.11 20.70
C LEU A 35 -33.30 -35.10 22.23
N SER A 36 -33.13 -33.94 22.85
CA SER A 36 -34.18 -33.42 23.74
C SER A 36 -33.97 -31.94 24.10
N THR A 37 -34.99 -31.22 23.90
CA THR A 37 -35.42 -29.90 24.35
C THR A 37 -35.46 -29.84 25.89
N GLU A 38 -35.06 -28.71 26.47
CA GLU A 38 -35.92 -28.04 27.45
C GLU A 38 -35.43 -26.59 27.74
N GLN A 39 -36.39 -25.68 27.58
CA GLN A 39 -36.38 -24.32 28.05
C GLN A 39 -36.56 -24.27 29.57
N GLN A 40 -35.95 -23.28 30.19
CA GLN A 40 -36.66 -22.47 31.19
C GLN A 40 -35.95 -21.15 31.49
N SER A 41 -36.69 -20.08 31.23
CA SER A 41 -36.50 -18.72 31.70
C SER A 41 -36.72 -18.62 33.20
N VAL A 42 -36.06 -17.70 33.88
CA VAL A 42 -36.69 -16.84 34.93
C VAL A 42 -35.88 -15.54 35.07
N THR A 43 -36.62 -14.47 35.10
CA THR A 43 -36.39 -13.06 35.29
C THR A 43 -36.21 -12.70 36.76
N GLU A 44 -35.59 -11.55 36.99
CA GLU A 44 -35.76 -10.51 38.05
C GLU A 44 -34.45 -10.17 38.77
N VAL A 45 -34.02 -8.97 38.71
CA VAL A 45 -34.43 -7.58 39.03
C VAL A 45 -33.70 -7.05 40.29
N ILE A 46 -32.98 -5.91 40.09
CA ILE A 46 -32.69 -4.76 40.98
C ILE A 46 -31.78 -5.01 42.23
N GLU A 47 -30.76 -4.22 42.56
CA GLU A 47 -30.67 -2.82 42.91
C GLU A 47 -29.27 -2.45 43.41
N SER A 48 -28.86 -1.25 43.09
CA SER A 48 -27.87 -0.33 43.63
C SER A 48 -27.06 -0.71 44.87
N THR A 49 -25.78 -0.38 44.87
CA THR A 49 -25.19 0.65 45.73
C THR A 49 -23.71 0.92 45.37
N GLU A 50 -23.38 2.20 45.42
CA GLU A 50 -22.05 2.80 45.33
C GLU A 50 -21.04 2.22 46.33
N ASN A 51 -19.79 2.05 45.94
CA ASN A 51 -18.69 2.52 46.77
C ASN A 51 -17.39 2.73 45.99
N VAL A 52 -16.87 3.90 46.10
CA VAL A 52 -15.58 4.41 45.64
C VAL A 52 -14.48 3.75 46.46
N THR A 53 -13.42 3.24 45.79
CA THR A 53 -12.05 3.33 46.36
C THR A 53 -11.00 3.21 45.23
N GLU A 54 -10.06 4.09 45.33
CA GLU A 54 -8.90 4.43 44.52
C GLU A 54 -7.92 3.28 44.20
N ALA A 55 -7.19 3.54 43.12
CA ALA A 55 -5.79 3.24 42.84
C ALA A 55 -5.45 1.91 42.17
N GLY A 56 -5.05 2.03 40.94
CA GLY A 56 -4.34 1.05 40.16
C GLY A 56 -4.12 1.58 38.75
N ASN A 57 -3.15 2.49 38.62
CA ASN A 57 -2.73 3.07 37.34
C ASN A 57 -1.93 2.00 36.58
N GLU A 58 -2.61 1.16 35.83
CA GLU A 58 -1.97 0.43 34.72
C GLU A 58 -2.15 1.28 33.49
N VAL A 59 -1.03 1.86 33.04
CA VAL A 59 -0.90 2.48 31.74
C VAL A 59 -1.02 1.37 30.70
N THR A 60 -2.22 1.11 30.26
CA THR A 60 -2.44 0.49 28.96
C THR A 60 -2.04 1.55 27.93
N GLU A 61 -0.94 1.28 27.22
CA GLU A 61 -0.60 2.01 26.00
C GLU A 61 -1.85 2.10 25.14
N GLY A 62 -2.28 3.34 24.92
CA GLY A 62 -3.53 3.62 24.26
C GLY A 62 -3.46 3.21 22.80
N ALA A 63 -4.39 2.40 22.37
CA ALA A 63 -4.88 2.46 21.02
C ALA A 63 -5.27 3.92 20.78
N SER A 64 -4.59 4.61 19.88
CA SER A 64 -5.02 5.93 19.41
C SER A 64 -6.42 5.75 18.84
N GLU A 65 -7.40 6.49 19.35
CA GLU A 65 -8.69 6.62 18.68
C GLU A 65 -8.40 7.36 17.37
N GLU A 66 -8.08 6.60 16.32
CA GLU A 66 -7.86 7.14 15.00
C GLU A 66 -9.19 7.66 14.48
N ASN A 67 -9.30 8.98 14.34
CA ASN A 67 -10.48 9.58 13.73
C ASN A 67 -10.52 9.16 12.25
N PRO A 68 -11.65 8.62 11.76
CA PRO A 68 -11.79 8.27 10.37
C PRO A 68 -11.50 9.45 9.45
N VAL A 69 -10.69 9.24 8.43
CA VAL A 69 -10.39 10.25 7.39
C VAL A 69 -11.25 9.97 6.16
N THR A 70 -12.04 10.97 5.76
CA THR A 70 -12.91 10.87 4.58
C THR A 70 -12.47 11.86 3.52
N PHE A 71 -12.32 11.39 2.29
CA PHE A 71 -11.97 12.21 1.13
C PHE A 71 -12.60 11.64 -0.15
N THR A 72 -12.68 12.47 -1.20
CA THR A 72 -13.11 12.01 -2.52
C THR A 72 -11.87 11.54 -3.30
N ASP A 73 -11.87 10.28 -3.75
CA ASP A 73 -10.77 9.68 -4.50
C ASP A 73 -10.77 10.05 -5.99
N ALA A 74 -9.76 9.61 -6.75
CA ALA A 74 -9.63 9.94 -8.17
C ALA A 74 -10.68 9.24 -9.08
N LEU A 75 -11.46 8.31 -8.58
CA LEU A 75 -12.65 7.77 -9.25
C LEU A 75 -13.92 8.55 -8.90
N GLY A 76 -13.83 9.60 -8.08
CA GLY A 76 -14.96 10.41 -7.65
C GLY A 76 -15.83 9.77 -6.57
N ARG A 77 -15.28 8.81 -5.82
CA ARG A 77 -15.98 8.13 -4.72
C ARG A 77 -15.55 8.75 -3.39
N ASP A 78 -16.49 8.81 -2.46
CA ASP A 78 -16.15 9.15 -1.07
C ASP A 78 -15.60 7.90 -0.39
N VAL A 79 -14.34 7.97 0.02
CA VAL A 79 -13.60 6.91 0.71
C VAL A 79 -13.40 7.33 2.15
N THR A 80 -13.77 6.46 3.09
CA THR A 80 -13.52 6.65 4.51
C THR A 80 -12.52 5.60 4.98
N VAL A 81 -11.35 6.05 5.40
CA VAL A 81 -10.30 5.21 5.98
C VAL A 81 -10.49 5.19 7.49
N THR A 82 -10.77 4.01 8.03
CA THR A 82 -10.99 3.76 9.47
C THR A 82 -9.85 3.00 10.11
N SER A 83 -8.99 2.36 9.32
CA SER A 83 -7.78 1.66 9.74
C SER A 83 -6.73 1.75 8.64
N HIS A 84 -5.47 1.82 9.04
CA HIS A 84 -4.30 1.81 8.17
C HIS A 84 -3.13 1.01 8.78
N ASP A 85 -3.46 0.03 9.62
CA ASP A 85 -2.49 -0.86 10.26
C ASP A 85 -1.80 -1.77 9.24
N ARG A 86 -2.51 -2.08 8.14
CA ARG A 86 -2.06 -3.02 7.12
C ARG A 86 -2.30 -2.43 5.71
N VAL A 87 -1.35 -1.65 5.25
CA VAL A 87 -1.49 -0.95 3.97
C VAL A 87 -0.75 -1.66 2.85
N ALA A 88 -1.40 -1.82 1.71
CA ALA A 88 -0.77 -2.26 0.48
C ALA A 88 -0.78 -1.15 -0.58
N ALA A 89 0.34 -0.96 -1.28
CA ALA A 89 0.45 -0.02 -2.40
C ALA A 89 0.65 -0.77 -3.72
N MET A 90 -0.20 -0.51 -4.71
CA MET A 90 -0.22 -1.27 -5.96
C MET A 90 0.84 -0.86 -6.97
N ILE A 91 1.59 0.22 -6.72
CA ILE A 91 2.71 0.69 -7.53
C ILE A 91 3.77 1.32 -6.61
N GLY A 92 5.04 1.21 -6.98
CA GLY A 92 6.16 1.65 -6.15
C GLY A 92 6.17 3.15 -5.88
N SER A 93 5.77 3.99 -6.84
CA SER A 93 5.71 5.44 -6.61
C SER A 93 4.66 5.84 -5.56
N PHE A 94 3.57 5.09 -5.41
CA PHE A 94 2.59 5.33 -4.36
C PHE A 94 3.02 4.72 -3.02
N ALA A 95 3.78 3.61 -3.07
CA ALA A 95 4.47 3.09 -1.92
C ALA A 95 5.42 4.14 -1.31
N ASP A 96 6.21 4.81 -2.15
CA ASP A 96 7.11 5.89 -1.73
C ASP A 96 6.36 7.05 -1.06
N VAL A 97 5.27 7.53 -1.67
CA VAL A 97 4.45 8.60 -1.07
C VAL A 97 3.88 8.19 0.29
N TRP A 98 3.41 6.93 0.42
CA TRP A 98 2.91 6.42 1.69
C TRP A 98 4.00 6.35 2.76
N LEU A 99 5.20 5.88 2.43
CA LEU A 99 6.35 5.89 3.35
C LEU A 99 6.78 7.31 3.72
N LEU A 100 6.78 8.25 2.75
CA LEU A 100 7.06 9.67 2.98
C LEU A 100 6.01 10.34 3.88
N SER A 101 4.80 9.81 3.95
CA SER A 101 3.76 10.25 4.88
C SER A 101 3.88 9.63 6.28
N GLY A 102 4.87 8.76 6.51
CA GLY A 102 5.10 8.09 7.80
C GLY A 102 4.32 6.79 7.98
N GLY A 103 3.74 6.24 6.90
CA GLY A 103 3.06 4.95 6.91
C GLY A 103 4.01 3.77 6.75
N GLU A 104 3.51 2.58 7.02
CA GLU A 104 4.19 1.30 6.82
C GLU A 104 3.44 0.45 5.79
N LEU A 105 4.12 -0.48 5.14
CA LEU A 105 3.55 -1.33 4.10
C LEU A 105 3.59 -2.80 4.50
N VAL A 106 2.52 -3.54 4.18
CA VAL A 106 2.49 -5.01 4.25
C VAL A 106 2.69 -5.66 2.88
N ALA A 107 2.42 -4.94 1.79
CA ALA A 107 2.61 -5.44 0.42
C ALA A 107 2.79 -4.30 -0.57
N THR A 108 3.59 -4.52 -1.63
CA THR A 108 3.71 -3.58 -2.75
C THR A 108 4.19 -4.28 -4.02
N ALA A 109 4.10 -3.60 -5.18
CA ALA A 109 4.58 -4.11 -6.46
C ALA A 109 6.11 -4.13 -6.54
N ASN A 110 6.66 -4.96 -7.43
CA ASN A 110 8.11 -5.22 -7.55
C ASN A 110 8.95 -4.00 -7.92
N ASP A 111 8.36 -2.98 -8.55
CA ASP A 111 9.03 -1.73 -8.93
C ASP A 111 9.49 -0.91 -7.71
N SER A 112 8.94 -1.16 -6.54
CA SER A 112 9.40 -0.60 -5.26
C SER A 112 10.86 -0.96 -4.96
N TRP A 113 11.29 -2.19 -5.28
CA TRP A 113 12.68 -2.65 -5.13
C TRP A 113 13.50 -2.45 -6.39
N GLU A 114 12.96 -2.82 -7.57
CA GLU A 114 13.71 -2.89 -8.82
C GLU A 114 14.00 -1.51 -9.43
N SER A 115 13.10 -0.54 -9.23
CA SER A 115 13.18 0.77 -9.89
C SER A 115 13.41 1.92 -8.92
N LEU A 116 12.85 1.82 -7.71
CA LEU A 116 12.88 2.90 -6.72
C LEU A 116 13.85 2.62 -5.56
N ASP A 117 14.32 1.35 -5.43
CA ASP A 117 15.26 0.93 -4.36
C ASP A 117 14.78 1.39 -2.96
N LEU A 118 13.45 1.21 -2.70
CA LEU A 118 12.86 1.59 -1.43
C LEU A 118 13.38 0.68 -0.31
N ASP A 119 13.67 1.29 0.84
CA ASP A 119 14.07 0.56 2.05
C ASP A 119 12.84 -0.04 2.74
N LEU A 120 12.48 -1.25 2.35
CA LEU A 120 11.33 -1.98 2.84
C LEU A 120 11.76 -3.13 3.76
N GLY A 121 10.93 -3.41 4.76
CA GLY A 121 11.15 -4.55 5.65
C GLY A 121 11.13 -5.90 4.92
N ASP A 122 11.83 -6.89 5.47
CA ASP A 122 11.91 -8.26 4.90
C ASP A 122 10.55 -8.97 4.86
N ASP A 123 9.57 -8.50 5.61
CA ASP A 123 8.20 -9.02 5.73
C ASP A 123 7.20 -8.40 4.75
N VAL A 124 7.61 -7.37 4.00
CA VAL A 124 6.76 -6.75 2.97
C VAL A 124 6.60 -7.69 1.77
N VAL A 125 5.36 -8.04 1.47
CA VAL A 125 5.03 -8.98 0.39
C VAL A 125 5.22 -8.31 -0.96
N ASN A 126 6.02 -8.95 -1.83
CA ASN A 126 6.17 -8.53 -3.22
C ASN A 126 4.99 -9.07 -4.06
N LEU A 127 4.17 -8.16 -4.56
CA LEU A 127 2.99 -8.46 -5.38
C LEU A 127 3.33 -8.76 -6.86
N GLY A 128 4.60 -8.70 -7.24
CA GLY A 128 5.04 -8.90 -8.63
C GLY A 128 4.81 -7.68 -9.52
N SER A 129 4.54 -7.93 -10.80
CA SER A 129 4.41 -6.89 -11.82
C SER A 129 3.21 -5.96 -11.57
N ILE A 130 3.39 -4.66 -11.83
CA ILE A 130 2.30 -3.67 -11.81
C ILE A 130 1.14 -4.07 -12.74
N GLN A 131 1.44 -4.64 -13.92
CA GLN A 131 0.44 -5.00 -14.92
C GLN A 131 -0.35 -6.27 -14.57
N GLU A 132 0.28 -7.18 -13.84
CA GLU A 132 -0.29 -8.47 -13.43
C GLU A 132 0.07 -8.74 -11.96
N PRO A 133 -0.51 -7.99 -11.01
CA PRO A 133 -0.20 -8.17 -9.60
C PRO A 133 -0.78 -9.49 -9.08
N ASN A 134 -0.07 -10.10 -8.15
CA ASN A 134 -0.52 -11.32 -7.48
C ASN A 134 -1.64 -11.00 -6.48
N THR A 135 -2.89 -11.18 -6.93
CA THR A 135 -4.09 -10.90 -6.13
C THR A 135 -4.24 -11.85 -4.94
N GLU A 136 -3.79 -13.11 -5.06
CA GLU A 136 -3.82 -14.06 -3.94
C GLU A 136 -2.86 -13.62 -2.83
N ALA A 137 -1.65 -13.18 -3.19
CA ALA A 137 -0.69 -12.66 -2.24
C ALA A 137 -1.17 -11.36 -1.59
N LEU A 138 -1.85 -10.48 -2.35
CA LEU A 138 -2.46 -9.25 -1.84
C LEU A 138 -3.52 -9.58 -0.77
N LEU A 139 -4.46 -10.48 -1.07
CA LEU A 139 -5.49 -10.87 -0.11
C LEU A 139 -4.92 -11.64 1.09
N ALA A 140 -3.88 -12.47 0.87
CA ALA A 140 -3.19 -13.17 1.95
C ALA A 140 -2.44 -12.22 2.89
N ALA A 141 -1.99 -11.06 2.41
CA ALA A 141 -1.42 -10.01 3.23
C ALA A 141 -2.46 -9.31 4.11
N GLN A 142 -3.76 -9.54 3.89
CA GLN A 142 -4.87 -9.00 4.66
C GLN A 142 -4.80 -7.48 4.86
N PRO A 143 -4.70 -6.69 3.78
CA PRO A 143 -4.68 -5.24 3.91
C PRO A 143 -6.04 -4.72 4.37
N ASP A 144 -6.05 -3.69 5.20
CA ASP A 144 -7.22 -2.90 5.56
C ASP A 144 -7.38 -1.68 4.62
N LEU A 145 -6.27 -1.21 4.05
CA LEU A 145 -6.23 -0.14 3.05
C LEU A 145 -5.36 -0.56 1.86
N VAL A 146 -5.89 -0.37 0.65
CA VAL A 146 -5.14 -0.50 -0.61
C VAL A 146 -5.05 0.86 -1.28
N ILE A 147 -3.83 1.30 -1.59
CA ILE A 147 -3.53 2.52 -2.34
C ILE A 147 -3.27 2.13 -3.79
N ALA A 148 -4.11 2.61 -4.71
CA ALA A 148 -4.14 2.19 -6.10
C ALA A 148 -4.14 3.38 -7.08
N SER A 149 -3.73 3.13 -8.34
CA SER A 149 -3.66 4.14 -9.38
C SER A 149 -4.78 4.00 -10.39
N THR A 150 -5.42 5.11 -10.76
CA THR A 150 -6.38 5.16 -11.89
C THR A 150 -5.69 5.00 -13.25
N ASN A 151 -4.39 5.28 -13.33
CA ASN A 151 -3.59 5.19 -14.56
C ASN A 151 -3.08 3.77 -14.85
N THR A 152 -3.40 2.80 -13.97
CA THR A 152 -3.00 1.40 -14.09
C THR A 152 -4.25 0.53 -14.22
N THR A 153 -4.50 -0.01 -15.42
CA THR A 153 -5.73 -0.76 -15.72
C THR A 153 -5.96 -1.92 -14.76
N SER A 154 -4.92 -2.71 -14.45
CA SER A 154 -5.03 -3.82 -13.50
C SER A 154 -5.46 -3.39 -12.09
N ASN A 155 -5.08 -2.19 -11.66
CA ASN A 155 -5.50 -1.65 -10.36
C ASN A 155 -7.00 -1.37 -10.34
N VAL A 156 -7.52 -0.77 -11.42
CA VAL A 156 -8.96 -0.45 -11.54
C VAL A 156 -9.80 -1.73 -11.69
N GLU A 157 -9.33 -2.73 -12.42
CA GLU A 157 -10.01 -4.01 -12.60
C GLU A 157 -10.17 -4.81 -11.29
N MET A 158 -9.34 -4.56 -10.29
CA MET A 158 -9.40 -5.23 -8.98
C MET A 158 -10.41 -4.59 -8.01
N GLU A 159 -11.01 -3.45 -8.33
CA GLU A 159 -11.90 -2.70 -7.44
C GLU A 159 -13.00 -3.57 -6.84
N ASN A 160 -13.75 -4.28 -7.70
CA ASN A 160 -14.87 -5.10 -7.25
C ASN A 160 -14.41 -6.22 -6.31
N MET A 161 -13.32 -6.91 -6.65
CA MET A 161 -12.77 -8.00 -5.85
C MET A 161 -12.34 -7.51 -4.46
N LEU A 162 -11.65 -6.38 -4.38
CA LEU A 162 -11.19 -5.82 -3.11
C LEU A 162 -12.36 -5.33 -2.25
N THR A 163 -13.36 -4.69 -2.88
CA THR A 163 -14.58 -4.25 -2.20
C THR A 163 -15.39 -5.43 -1.65
N GLU A 164 -15.53 -6.53 -2.43
CA GLU A 164 -16.20 -7.76 -1.99
C GLU A 164 -15.43 -8.44 -0.85
N ALA A 165 -14.11 -8.30 -0.81
CA ALA A 165 -13.26 -8.78 0.28
C ALA A 165 -13.31 -7.88 1.53
N GLY A 166 -14.04 -6.75 1.49
CA GLY A 166 -14.17 -5.81 2.61
C GLY A 166 -12.95 -4.90 2.80
N VAL A 167 -12.09 -4.80 1.78
CA VAL A 167 -10.88 -3.97 1.81
C VAL A 167 -11.23 -2.54 1.38
N THR A 168 -10.79 -1.54 2.15
CA THR A 168 -10.87 -0.14 1.74
C THR A 168 -9.88 0.14 0.62
N VAL A 169 -10.33 0.71 -0.51
CA VAL A 169 -9.46 1.06 -1.63
C VAL A 169 -9.53 2.55 -1.92
N ALA A 170 -8.38 3.20 -1.94
CA ALA A 170 -8.22 4.60 -2.29
C ALA A 170 -7.48 4.73 -3.63
N TYR A 171 -8.11 5.36 -4.62
CA TYR A 171 -7.53 5.60 -5.94
C TYR A 171 -6.98 7.01 -6.07
N PHE A 172 -5.77 7.10 -6.61
CA PHE A 172 -5.11 8.37 -6.88
C PHE A 172 -4.73 8.49 -8.37
N ASP A 173 -4.73 9.73 -8.86
CA ASP A 173 -4.17 10.12 -10.16
C ASP A 173 -3.08 11.17 -9.90
N VAL A 174 -1.82 10.74 -9.98
CA VAL A 174 -0.68 11.63 -9.76
C VAL A 174 -0.01 11.88 -11.11
N SER A 175 -0.49 12.90 -11.81
CA SER A 175 0.01 13.30 -13.13
C SER A 175 0.98 14.49 -13.09
N ASP A 176 0.99 15.24 -11.99
CA ASP A 176 1.85 16.41 -11.79
C ASP A 176 2.18 16.62 -10.29
N PHE A 177 2.93 17.69 -10.00
CA PHE A 177 3.33 18.00 -8.64
C PHE A 177 2.18 18.46 -7.74
N ALA A 178 1.14 19.07 -8.28
CA ALA A 178 -0.03 19.47 -7.50
C ALA A 178 -0.81 18.24 -7.04
N ALA A 179 -0.98 17.25 -7.93
CA ALA A 179 -1.59 15.96 -7.60
C ALA A 179 -0.75 15.14 -6.59
N TYR A 180 0.59 15.22 -6.66
CA TYR A 180 1.48 14.65 -5.63
C TYR A 180 1.22 15.29 -4.26
N LEU A 181 1.16 16.63 -4.20
CA LEU A 181 0.86 17.33 -2.94
C LEU A 181 -0.50 16.92 -2.37
N GLN A 182 -1.53 16.79 -3.23
CA GLN A 182 -2.85 16.35 -2.79
C GLN A 182 -2.83 14.93 -2.23
N MET A 183 -2.15 13.98 -2.89
CA MET A 183 -2.00 12.63 -2.39
C MET A 183 -1.24 12.60 -1.06
N LEU A 184 -0.12 13.31 -0.96
CA LEU A 184 0.68 13.38 0.27
C LEU A 184 -0.11 14.02 1.42
N ASP A 185 -0.92 15.05 1.14
CA ASP A 185 -1.78 15.70 2.13
C ASP A 185 -2.80 14.71 2.72
N ILE A 186 -3.50 13.95 1.87
CA ILE A 186 -4.42 12.89 2.27
C ILE A 186 -3.71 11.80 3.06
N CYS A 187 -2.56 11.30 2.57
CA CYS A 187 -1.79 10.28 3.26
C CYS A 187 -1.33 10.74 4.65
N THR A 188 -0.92 12.00 4.78
CA THR A 188 -0.52 12.58 6.09
C THR A 188 -1.71 12.91 7.00
N ASP A 189 -2.92 13.08 6.47
CA ASP A 189 -4.14 13.10 7.27
C ASP A 189 -4.43 11.73 7.87
N ILE A 190 -4.29 10.67 7.05
CA ILE A 190 -4.50 9.29 7.49
C ILE A 190 -3.49 8.91 8.58
N THR A 191 -2.20 9.20 8.38
CA THR A 191 -1.13 8.85 9.34
C THR A 191 -1.03 9.82 10.52
N GLY A 192 -1.78 10.95 10.51
CA GLY A 192 -1.68 12.01 11.52
C GLY A 192 -0.36 12.79 11.50
N ARG A 193 0.45 12.66 10.42
CA ARG A 193 1.82 13.18 10.32
C ARG A 193 1.91 14.42 9.42
N LYS A 194 1.18 15.48 9.75
CA LYS A 194 1.23 16.75 8.99
C LYS A 194 2.62 17.41 8.96
N ASP A 195 3.48 17.10 9.92
CA ASP A 195 4.89 17.49 9.90
C ASP A 195 5.62 16.95 8.66
N LEU A 196 5.24 15.75 8.20
CA LEU A 196 5.79 15.14 6.98
C LEU A 196 5.22 15.75 5.71
N TYR A 197 3.98 16.25 5.72
CA TYR A 197 3.45 17.06 4.62
C TYR A 197 4.25 18.35 4.46
N GLU A 198 4.52 19.05 5.55
CA GLU A 198 5.35 20.25 5.51
C GLU A 198 6.74 19.95 4.95
N LYS A 199 7.39 18.89 5.46
CA LYS A 199 8.75 18.51 5.07
C LYS A 199 8.85 18.01 3.63
N ASN A 200 8.02 17.02 3.25
CA ASN A 200 8.13 16.30 1.99
C ASN A 200 7.28 16.92 0.87
N GLY A 201 6.36 17.82 1.20
CA GLY A 201 5.50 18.55 0.27
C GLY A 201 5.88 20.03 0.16
N LEU A 202 5.57 20.82 1.19
CA LEU A 202 5.68 22.28 1.12
C LEU A 202 7.12 22.80 1.03
N GLU A 203 8.08 22.15 1.71
CA GLU A 203 9.49 22.52 1.57
C GLU A 203 10.00 22.24 0.15
N VAL A 204 9.57 21.12 -0.46
CA VAL A 204 9.93 20.79 -1.85
C VAL A 204 9.29 21.79 -2.80
N GLN A 205 8.01 22.16 -2.60
CA GLN A 205 7.32 23.19 -3.37
C GLN A 205 8.09 24.52 -3.34
N LYS A 206 8.50 24.93 -2.15
CA LYS A 206 9.30 26.16 -1.97
C LYS A 206 10.61 26.10 -2.74
N GLN A 207 11.33 24.98 -2.70
CA GLN A 207 12.56 24.81 -3.46
C GLN A 207 12.32 24.92 -4.97
N ILE A 208 11.23 24.33 -5.49
CA ILE A 208 10.83 24.45 -6.89
C ILE A 208 10.57 25.92 -7.25
N GLU A 209 9.83 26.66 -6.43
CA GLU A 209 9.53 28.07 -6.67
C GLU A 209 10.82 28.94 -6.62
N GLU A 210 11.75 28.64 -5.72
CA GLU A 210 13.04 29.32 -5.67
C GLU A 210 13.89 29.05 -6.93
N ILE A 211 13.83 27.85 -7.50
CA ILE A 211 14.49 27.51 -8.76
C ILE A 211 13.82 28.26 -9.92
N LYS A 212 12.48 28.27 -10.00
CA LYS A 212 11.71 28.98 -11.01
C LYS A 212 12.02 30.49 -11.00
N ALA A 213 12.19 31.07 -9.83
CA ALA A 213 12.54 32.48 -9.68
C ALA A 213 13.93 32.87 -10.24
N ARG A 214 14.80 31.88 -10.52
CA ARG A 214 16.12 32.09 -11.14
C ARG A 214 16.15 31.93 -12.64
N VAL A 215 15.04 31.52 -13.24
CA VAL A 215 14.95 31.33 -14.69
C VAL A 215 14.98 32.69 -15.36
N ASP A 216 15.80 32.80 -16.41
CA ASP A 216 15.89 33.96 -17.25
C ASP A 216 14.89 33.93 -18.41
N ASP A 217 14.85 35.01 -19.22
CA ASP A 217 13.95 35.14 -20.37
C ASP A 217 14.40 34.34 -21.61
N SER A 218 15.25 33.31 -21.44
CA SER A 218 15.87 32.60 -22.57
C SER A 218 14.91 31.69 -23.36
N HIS A 219 13.78 31.28 -22.77
CA HIS A 219 12.75 30.42 -23.37
C HIS A 219 13.31 29.29 -24.26
N PRO A 220 14.14 28.37 -23.73
CA PRO A 220 14.72 27.31 -24.53
C PRO A 220 13.65 26.37 -25.08
N SER A 221 13.81 25.93 -26.34
CA SER A 221 12.97 24.84 -26.85
C SER A 221 13.40 23.50 -26.28
N VAL A 222 12.48 22.76 -25.70
CA VAL A 222 12.73 21.46 -25.06
C VAL A 222 11.96 20.37 -25.81
N LEU A 223 12.64 19.27 -26.13
CA LEU A 223 12.05 18.07 -26.70
C LEU A 223 12.23 16.89 -25.73
N PHE A 224 11.12 16.33 -25.26
CA PHE A 224 11.12 15.13 -24.42
C PHE A 224 11.06 13.88 -25.27
N LEU A 225 12.03 12.99 -25.08
CA LEU A 225 12.09 11.70 -25.75
C LEU A 225 12.04 10.58 -24.71
N ARG A 226 11.10 9.66 -24.87
CA ARG A 226 11.06 8.40 -24.13
C ARG A 226 11.66 7.30 -24.99
N ALA A 227 12.79 6.73 -24.57
CA ALA A 227 13.37 5.54 -25.14
C ALA A 227 12.87 4.29 -24.39
N ALA A 228 12.42 3.29 -25.13
CA ALA A 228 11.99 1.99 -24.63
C ALA A 228 12.46 0.89 -25.59
N ALA A 229 12.37 -0.38 -25.21
CA ALA A 229 12.70 -1.50 -26.09
C ALA A 229 11.90 -1.48 -27.41
N SER A 230 10.69 -0.92 -27.40
CA SER A 230 9.82 -0.74 -28.57
C SER A 230 10.18 0.47 -29.45
N GLY A 231 11.22 1.26 -29.11
CA GLY A 231 11.68 2.43 -29.86
C GLY A 231 11.65 3.72 -29.07
N VAL A 232 11.86 4.83 -29.79
CA VAL A 232 11.89 6.19 -29.22
C VAL A 232 10.61 6.92 -29.61
N LYS A 233 9.95 7.54 -28.63
CA LYS A 233 8.73 8.35 -28.80
C LYS A 233 8.94 9.74 -28.25
N ALA A 234 8.55 10.77 -29.02
CA ALA A 234 8.43 12.12 -28.50
C ALA A 234 7.23 12.19 -27.53
N LYS A 235 7.40 12.90 -26.42
CA LYS A 235 6.35 13.20 -25.45
C LYS A 235 5.97 14.66 -25.57
N GLY A 236 4.64 14.92 -25.60
CA GLY A 236 4.08 16.27 -25.56
C GLY A 236 4.03 16.82 -24.13
N SER A 237 3.39 17.96 -24.01
CA SER A 237 3.16 18.66 -22.75
C SER A 237 2.18 17.94 -21.81
N GLU A 238 1.43 16.98 -22.32
CA GLU A 238 0.46 16.20 -21.54
C GLU A 238 1.10 14.96 -20.92
N GLY A 239 0.59 14.56 -19.76
CA GLY A 239 1.05 13.41 -18.97
C GLY A 239 2.13 13.76 -17.94
N SER A 240 2.48 12.80 -17.07
CA SER A 240 3.29 13.02 -15.87
C SER A 240 4.64 13.71 -16.12
N VAL A 241 5.36 13.36 -17.19
CA VAL A 241 6.65 13.98 -17.50
C VAL A 241 6.49 15.39 -18.03
N GLY A 242 5.59 15.60 -18.99
CA GLY A 242 5.35 16.92 -19.58
C GLY A 242 4.69 17.88 -18.58
N GLY A 243 3.70 17.39 -17.81
CA GLY A 243 3.01 18.16 -16.78
C GLY A 243 3.93 18.64 -15.67
N CYS A 244 4.77 17.73 -15.10
CA CYS A 244 5.76 18.10 -14.09
C CYS A 244 6.74 19.17 -14.57
N LEU A 245 7.25 19.02 -15.79
CA LEU A 245 8.23 19.95 -16.33
C LEU A 245 7.61 21.31 -16.71
N LEU A 246 6.36 21.35 -17.15
CA LEU A 246 5.63 22.60 -17.38
C LEU A 246 5.26 23.30 -16.07
N TYR A 247 4.94 22.53 -15.02
CA TYR A 247 4.72 23.09 -13.69
C TYR A 247 5.97 23.79 -13.15
N THR A 248 7.14 23.23 -13.41
CA THR A 248 8.42 23.78 -12.97
C THR A 248 9.03 24.80 -13.92
N SER A 249 8.48 24.96 -15.14
CA SER A 249 8.95 25.94 -16.11
C SER A 249 8.01 27.15 -16.14
N PRO A 250 8.53 28.40 -16.08
CA PRO A 250 7.69 29.59 -16.30
C PRO A 250 7.14 29.56 -17.72
N SER A 251 5.86 29.72 -17.83
CA SER A 251 5.16 29.88 -19.14
C SER A 251 5.39 31.28 -19.75
#